data_43e51cc39cc9e827eb1e923b234a4ae0
#
_entry.id   43e51cc39cc9e827eb1e923b234a4ae0
#
_cell.length_a   1.000
_cell.length_b   1.000
_cell.length_c   1.000
_cell.angle_alpha   90.00
_cell.angle_beta   90.00
_cell.angle_gamma   90.00
#
_symmetry.space_group_name_H-M   'P 1'
#
loop_
_entity.id
_entity.type
_entity.pdbx_description
1 polymer ?
#
loop_
_entity_poly.entity_id
_entity_poly.type
_entity_poly.pdbx_seq_one_letter_code
_entity_poly.pdbx_strand_id
1 'polypeptide(L)'
;MAIASIFVLSLSAQDKKVKVSILGDSYSTFEGYVVEGNELWYGSSPQWDRGNDVVRVWNTWWHRLIDDNGLQLEVNDSWSGSTVCTTSYFGAQRPDNAFIARVDRLGNPDVILVFGGTNDMWAGSPLGDYQYSDWTDEDLKNFRPALCCLFDRLKKRYPNALIYNIENTELKNEFYESCEVICKHYGVTRVRLHHISKQLGHPSIDGMSAIARQVWEVMGSRISAGKVY
;
A
#
# COMPACT_ATOMS: atom_id res chain seq x y z
N MET A 1 -46.74 39.12 -25.72
CA MET A 1 -45.32 38.76 -25.65
C MET A 1 -45.06 37.95 -24.38
N ALA A 2 -44.83 36.64 -24.50
CA ALA A 2 -44.54 35.78 -23.38
C ALA A 2 -43.03 35.62 -23.26
N ILE A 3 -42.46 36.01 -22.12
CA ILE A 3 -41.04 35.87 -21.82
C ILE A 3 -40.87 34.45 -21.22
N ALA A 4 -40.23 33.54 -21.98
CA ALA A 4 -39.85 32.25 -21.49
C ALA A 4 -38.57 32.37 -20.69
N SER A 5 -38.64 32.18 -19.36
CA SER A 5 -37.51 32.07 -18.50
C SER A 5 -36.86 30.70 -18.67
N ILE A 6 -35.65 30.70 -19.25
CA ILE A 6 -34.83 29.48 -19.33
C ILE A 6 -34.14 29.29 -17.96
N PHE A 7 -34.60 28.28 -17.19
CA PHE A 7 -33.87 27.79 -16.00
C PHE A 7 -32.69 26.96 -16.49
N VAL A 8 -31.49 27.51 -16.41
CA VAL A 8 -30.26 26.74 -16.55
C VAL A 8 -30.03 25.99 -15.22
N LEU A 9 -30.36 24.71 -15.20
CA LEU A 9 -29.94 23.80 -14.15
C LEU A 9 -28.43 23.60 -14.28
N SER A 10 -27.64 24.29 -13.45
CA SER A 10 -26.23 23.95 -13.25
C SER A 10 -26.16 22.61 -12.50
N LEU A 11 -25.94 21.50 -13.23
CA LEU A 11 -25.46 20.29 -12.60
C LEU A 11 -24.08 20.63 -12.01
N SER A 12 -24.00 20.74 -10.69
CA SER A 12 -22.70 20.71 -10.01
C SER A 12 -22.10 19.34 -10.30
N ALA A 13 -21.01 19.28 -11.06
CA ALA A 13 -20.19 18.08 -11.14
C ALA A 13 -19.77 17.77 -9.69
N GLN A 14 -20.27 16.66 -9.16
CA GLN A 14 -19.85 16.18 -7.86
C GLN A 14 -18.36 15.86 -8.01
N ASP A 15 -17.50 16.58 -7.32
CA ASP A 15 -16.06 16.42 -7.43
C ASP A 15 -15.73 14.92 -7.17
N LYS A 16 -15.24 14.26 -8.21
CA LYS A 16 -14.90 12.82 -8.16
C LYS A 16 -13.79 12.63 -7.15
N LYS A 17 -14.08 11.93 -6.05
CA LYS A 17 -13.07 11.61 -5.04
C LYS A 17 -11.95 10.77 -5.64
N VAL A 18 -10.71 11.07 -5.25
CA VAL A 18 -9.53 10.29 -5.62
C VAL A 18 -9.60 8.92 -4.96
N LYS A 19 -9.54 7.87 -5.76
CA LYS A 19 -9.63 6.48 -5.34
C LYS A 19 -8.26 5.92 -4.98
N VAL A 20 -8.13 5.35 -3.80
CA VAL A 20 -6.89 4.81 -3.26
C VAL A 20 -7.02 3.31 -3.06
N SER A 21 -6.09 2.54 -3.62
CA SER A 21 -5.94 1.12 -3.28
C SER A 21 -4.64 0.88 -2.52
N ILE A 22 -4.69 -0.09 -1.62
CA ILE A 22 -3.58 -0.47 -0.76
C ILE A 22 -3.19 -1.91 -1.10
N LEU A 23 -1.92 -2.12 -1.37
CA LEU A 23 -1.28 -3.41 -1.45
C LEU A 23 -0.32 -3.50 -0.25
N GLY A 24 -0.73 -4.22 0.80
CA GLY A 24 -0.06 -4.15 2.07
C GLY A 24 0.18 -5.49 2.76
N ASP A 25 0.88 -5.42 3.89
CA ASP A 25 1.06 -6.50 4.85
C ASP A 25 0.22 -6.29 6.12
N SER A 26 0.64 -6.88 7.26
CA SER A 26 -0.05 -6.78 8.55
C SER A 26 -0.31 -5.34 9.01
N TYR A 27 0.56 -4.39 8.69
CA TYR A 27 0.45 -2.98 9.10
C TYR A 27 -0.77 -2.28 8.50
N SER A 28 -1.37 -2.86 7.46
CA SER A 28 -2.50 -2.28 6.74
C SER A 28 -3.78 -3.09 6.85
N THR A 29 -3.76 -4.26 7.52
CA THR A 29 -4.96 -5.07 7.70
C THR A 29 -5.90 -4.50 8.76
N PHE A 30 -7.20 -4.72 8.59
CA PHE A 30 -8.20 -4.57 9.64
C PHE A 30 -9.43 -5.41 9.32
N GLU A 31 -10.02 -6.04 10.36
CA GLU A 31 -11.21 -6.89 10.28
C GLU A 31 -12.35 -6.19 9.51
N GLY A 32 -12.89 -6.87 8.49
CA GLY A 32 -13.99 -6.37 7.65
C GLY A 32 -13.58 -5.35 6.56
N TYR A 33 -12.28 -5.03 6.42
CA TYR A 33 -11.81 -3.99 5.50
C TYR A 33 -10.72 -4.46 4.51
N VAL A 34 -10.40 -5.74 4.50
CA VAL A 34 -9.49 -6.33 3.51
C VAL A 34 -10.23 -7.28 2.59
N VAL A 35 -9.60 -7.69 1.50
CA VAL A 35 -10.13 -8.70 0.60
C VAL A 35 -10.40 -9.99 1.39
N GLU A 36 -11.56 -10.61 1.17
CA GLU A 36 -11.98 -11.83 1.83
C GLU A 36 -10.94 -12.96 1.66
N GLY A 37 -10.68 -13.67 2.74
CA GLY A 37 -9.67 -14.75 2.79
C GLY A 37 -8.26 -14.30 3.16
N ASN A 38 -7.98 -12.99 3.16
CA ASN A 38 -6.67 -12.49 3.60
C ASN A 38 -6.53 -12.59 5.13
N GLU A 39 -5.36 -12.98 5.59
CA GLU A 39 -5.05 -13.03 7.04
C GLU A 39 -4.94 -11.63 7.64
N LEU A 40 -5.39 -11.49 8.89
CA LEU A 40 -5.48 -10.22 9.59
C LEU A 40 -4.47 -10.12 10.74
N TRP A 41 -4.09 -8.88 11.06
CA TRP A 41 -3.40 -8.56 12.31
C TRP A 41 -4.29 -7.74 13.25
N TYR A 42 -4.99 -6.73 12.75
CA TYR A 42 -5.84 -5.85 13.53
C TYR A 42 -7.32 -6.20 13.37
N GLY A 43 -8.09 -5.96 14.42
CA GLY A 43 -9.54 -6.10 14.42
C GLY A 43 -10.15 -5.58 15.70
N SER A 44 -11.48 -5.48 15.72
CA SER A 44 -12.27 -5.03 16.87
C SER A 44 -12.78 -6.17 17.74
N SER A 45 -12.82 -7.40 17.20
CA SER A 45 -13.25 -8.58 17.94
C SER A 45 -12.18 -9.07 18.91
N PRO A 46 -12.55 -9.64 20.08
CA PRO A 46 -11.60 -10.10 21.11
C PRO A 46 -10.53 -11.08 20.58
N GLN A 47 -10.82 -11.84 19.55
CA GLN A 47 -9.86 -12.76 18.91
C GLN A 47 -8.65 -12.05 18.29
N TRP A 48 -8.75 -10.73 18.03
CA TRP A 48 -7.67 -9.89 17.49
C TRP A 48 -6.96 -9.07 18.58
N ASP A 49 -7.33 -9.26 19.85
CA ASP A 49 -6.61 -8.64 20.97
C ASP A 49 -5.22 -9.27 21.11
N ARG A 50 -4.25 -8.59 20.54
CA ARG A 50 -2.83 -8.97 20.58
C ARG A 50 -2.01 -8.08 21.52
N GLY A 51 -2.68 -7.28 22.37
CA GLY A 51 -2.00 -6.29 23.22
C GLY A 51 -1.51 -5.05 22.45
N ASN A 52 -2.06 -4.80 21.26
CA ASN A 52 -1.86 -3.56 20.51
C ASN A 52 -3.10 -2.68 20.65
N ASP A 53 -2.92 -1.35 20.75
CA ASP A 53 -4.01 -0.41 21.02
C ASP A 53 -4.89 -0.09 19.80
N VAL A 54 -4.53 -0.53 18.60
CA VAL A 54 -5.30 -0.30 17.35
C VAL A 54 -6.45 -1.31 17.27
N VAL A 55 -7.55 -1.01 17.96
CA VAL A 55 -8.76 -1.86 18.04
C VAL A 55 -9.96 -1.26 17.31
N ARG A 56 -9.76 -0.20 16.55
CA ARG A 56 -10.80 0.45 15.74
C ARG A 56 -10.25 0.81 14.38
N VAL A 57 -11.04 0.65 13.31
CA VAL A 57 -10.61 0.92 11.95
C VAL A 57 -10.15 2.37 11.74
N TRP A 58 -10.83 3.33 12.34
CA TRP A 58 -10.45 4.75 12.26
C TRP A 58 -9.13 5.09 12.95
N ASN A 59 -8.52 4.14 13.65
CA ASN A 59 -7.17 4.27 14.21
C ASN A 59 -6.10 3.73 13.26
N THR A 60 -6.47 3.08 12.14
CA THR A 60 -5.49 2.63 11.13
C THR A 60 -4.96 3.82 10.33
N TRP A 61 -3.72 3.70 9.85
CA TRP A 61 -3.07 4.77 9.09
C TRP A 61 -3.82 5.11 7.80
N TRP A 62 -4.30 4.10 7.10
CA TRP A 62 -4.98 4.28 5.81
C TRP A 62 -6.38 4.86 5.96
N HIS A 63 -7.14 4.48 7.01
CA HIS A 63 -8.45 5.06 7.25
C HIS A 63 -8.32 6.56 7.57
N ARG A 64 -7.37 6.92 8.45
CA ARG A 64 -7.06 8.33 8.75
C ARG A 64 -6.65 9.08 7.49
N LEU A 65 -5.70 8.53 6.70
CA LEU A 65 -5.25 9.15 5.45
C LEU A 65 -6.43 9.45 4.51
N ILE A 66 -7.35 8.50 4.36
CA ILE A 66 -8.50 8.61 3.46
C ILE A 66 -9.53 9.60 3.98
N ASP A 67 -9.92 9.46 5.25
CA ASP A 67 -10.99 10.24 5.85
C ASP A 67 -10.58 11.72 6.04
N ASP A 68 -9.41 11.96 6.62
CA ASP A 68 -8.90 13.31 6.88
C ASP A 68 -8.66 14.14 5.60
N ASN A 69 -8.50 13.47 4.43
CA ASN A 69 -8.17 14.13 3.17
C ASN A 69 -9.26 13.98 2.09
N GLY A 70 -10.44 13.51 2.46
CA GLY A 70 -11.58 13.42 1.55
C GLY A 70 -11.38 12.45 0.38
N LEU A 71 -10.50 11.46 0.53
CA LEU A 71 -10.23 10.42 -0.45
C LEU A 71 -11.31 9.32 -0.40
N GLN A 72 -11.19 8.29 -1.24
CA GLN A 72 -12.04 7.12 -1.25
C GLN A 72 -11.20 5.85 -1.26
N LEU A 73 -11.47 4.92 -0.33
CA LEU A 73 -10.90 3.58 -0.41
C LEU A 73 -11.53 2.83 -1.59
N GLU A 74 -10.71 2.36 -2.53
CA GLU A 74 -11.15 1.48 -3.61
C GLU A 74 -11.01 0.02 -3.20
N VAL A 75 -9.80 -0.42 -2.87
CA VAL A 75 -9.50 -1.78 -2.39
C VAL A 75 -8.38 -1.71 -1.35
N ASN A 76 -8.54 -2.44 -0.25
CA ASN A 76 -7.44 -2.77 0.65
C ASN A 76 -7.10 -4.26 0.50
N ASP A 77 -6.09 -4.57 -0.31
CA ASP A 77 -5.56 -5.92 -0.48
C ASP A 77 -4.30 -6.11 0.37
N SER A 78 -4.49 -6.02 1.69
CA SER A 78 -3.43 -6.28 2.65
C SER A 78 -3.57 -7.66 3.25
N TRP A 79 -2.44 -8.35 3.44
CA TRP A 79 -2.39 -9.71 3.98
C TRP A 79 -1.30 -9.83 5.04
N SER A 80 -1.68 -10.17 6.27
CA SER A 80 -0.74 -10.30 7.38
C SER A 80 0.34 -11.35 7.10
N GLY A 81 1.61 -11.02 7.36
CA GLY A 81 2.74 -11.92 7.14
C GLY A 81 3.19 -12.06 5.68
N SER A 82 2.53 -11.39 4.72
CA SER A 82 2.91 -11.48 3.32
C SER A 82 4.23 -10.77 3.02
N THR A 83 5.01 -11.39 2.14
CA THR A 83 6.28 -10.88 1.59
C THR A 83 6.09 -10.34 0.19
N VAL A 84 6.98 -9.49 -0.28
CA VAL A 84 6.99 -9.01 -1.68
C VAL A 84 7.32 -10.17 -2.60
N CYS A 85 8.38 -10.92 -2.30
CA CYS A 85 8.77 -12.14 -3.00
C CYS A 85 7.97 -13.36 -2.51
N THR A 86 8.15 -14.51 -3.16
CA THR A 86 7.46 -15.75 -2.79
C THR A 86 8.09 -16.47 -1.59
N THR A 87 9.34 -16.14 -1.24
CA THR A 87 10.00 -16.70 -0.05
C THR A 87 9.53 -15.97 1.21
N SER A 88 8.94 -16.72 2.11
CA SER A 88 8.42 -16.25 3.39
C SER A 88 9.18 -16.87 4.58
N TYR A 89 8.62 -16.76 5.77
CA TYR A 89 9.21 -17.24 7.02
C TYR A 89 9.62 -18.69 6.94
N PHE A 90 10.80 -19.00 7.54
CA PHE A 90 11.40 -20.34 7.57
C PHE A 90 11.67 -20.92 6.16
N GLY A 91 11.85 -20.06 5.14
CA GLY A 91 12.09 -20.48 3.76
C GLY A 91 10.86 -21.06 3.05
N ALA A 92 9.68 -20.96 3.68
CA ALA A 92 8.43 -21.40 3.04
C ALA A 92 8.13 -20.60 1.77
N GLN A 93 7.67 -21.30 0.74
CA GLN A 93 7.19 -20.63 -0.48
C GLN A 93 5.71 -20.34 -0.34
N ARG A 94 5.35 -19.07 -0.46
CA ARG A 94 3.97 -18.57 -0.34
C ARG A 94 3.57 -17.75 -1.57
N PRO A 95 3.52 -18.38 -2.75
CA PRO A 95 3.22 -17.67 -3.99
C PRO A 95 1.83 -17.01 -3.99
N ASP A 96 0.86 -17.59 -3.29
CA ASP A 96 -0.53 -17.13 -3.32
C ASP A 96 -0.77 -15.82 -2.57
N ASN A 97 0.00 -15.55 -1.52
CA ASN A 97 -0.15 -14.35 -0.69
C ASN A 97 0.94 -13.30 -0.92
N ALA A 98 1.97 -13.59 -1.70
CA ALA A 98 3.01 -12.64 -2.05
C ALA A 98 2.43 -11.39 -2.73
N PHE A 99 3.06 -10.23 -2.55
CA PHE A 99 2.59 -8.98 -3.17
C PHE A 99 2.47 -9.11 -4.69
N ILE A 100 3.43 -9.79 -5.34
CA ILE A 100 3.41 -10.01 -6.79
C ILE A 100 2.18 -10.77 -7.28
N ALA A 101 1.57 -11.61 -6.46
CA ALA A 101 0.38 -12.39 -6.84
C ALA A 101 -0.92 -11.58 -6.78
N ARG A 102 -0.91 -10.45 -6.05
CA ARG A 102 -2.12 -9.68 -5.73
C ARG A 102 -2.30 -8.41 -6.57
N VAL A 103 -1.41 -8.19 -7.56
CA VAL A 103 -1.40 -6.99 -8.42
C VAL A 103 -2.75 -6.73 -9.08
N ASP A 104 -3.42 -7.77 -9.56
CA ASP A 104 -4.63 -7.63 -10.37
C ASP A 104 -5.92 -7.41 -9.55
N ARG A 105 -5.81 -7.41 -8.22
CA ARG A 105 -6.93 -7.34 -7.27
C ARG A 105 -7.25 -5.93 -6.75
N LEU A 106 -6.60 -4.90 -7.29
CA LEU A 106 -6.66 -3.53 -6.75
C LEU A 106 -7.82 -2.66 -7.31
N GLY A 107 -8.74 -3.22 -8.07
CA GLY A 107 -9.87 -2.46 -8.63
C GLY A 107 -9.44 -1.47 -9.72
N ASN A 108 -9.93 -0.24 -9.62
CA ASN A 108 -9.61 0.84 -10.56
C ASN A 108 -9.19 2.12 -9.80
N PRO A 109 -8.02 2.11 -9.16
CA PRO A 109 -7.53 3.21 -8.34
C PRO A 109 -6.91 4.34 -9.16
N ASP A 110 -6.98 5.55 -8.61
CA ASP A 110 -6.18 6.70 -9.04
C ASP A 110 -4.80 6.71 -8.35
N VAL A 111 -4.72 6.10 -7.16
CA VAL A 111 -3.49 6.00 -6.35
C VAL A 111 -3.33 4.58 -5.80
N ILE A 112 -2.12 4.05 -5.88
CA ILE A 112 -1.75 2.76 -5.26
C ILE A 112 -0.68 3.01 -4.21
N LEU A 113 -0.95 2.56 -2.98
CA LEU A 113 -0.03 2.58 -1.86
C LEU A 113 0.49 1.16 -1.61
N VAL A 114 1.77 0.95 -1.88
CA VAL A 114 2.46 -0.33 -1.63
C VAL A 114 3.19 -0.19 -0.30
N PHE A 115 2.80 -0.99 0.70
CA PHE A 115 3.43 -0.98 2.02
C PHE A 115 3.87 -2.38 2.42
N GLY A 116 5.12 -2.73 2.09
CA GLY A 116 5.69 -4.06 2.29
C GLY A 116 7.21 -4.05 2.44
N GLY A 117 7.82 -5.24 2.37
CA GLY A 117 9.25 -5.45 2.53
C GLY A 117 9.70 -5.70 3.98
N THR A 118 8.86 -5.38 4.97
CA THR A 118 9.15 -5.67 6.38
C THR A 118 9.23 -7.17 6.63
N ASN A 119 8.25 -7.93 6.10
CA ASN A 119 8.24 -9.38 6.24
C ASN A 119 9.37 -10.06 5.46
N ASP A 120 9.74 -9.53 4.29
CA ASP A 120 10.91 -10.03 3.54
C ASP A 120 12.19 -9.93 4.39
N MET A 121 12.40 -8.79 5.05
CA MET A 121 13.55 -8.62 5.94
C MET A 121 13.47 -9.53 7.17
N TRP A 122 12.31 -9.63 7.82
CA TRP A 122 12.14 -10.46 9.02
C TRP A 122 12.22 -11.95 8.72
N ALA A 123 11.71 -12.38 7.58
CA ALA A 123 11.78 -13.76 7.12
C ALA A 123 13.20 -14.15 6.64
N GLY A 124 14.07 -13.19 6.41
CA GLY A 124 15.39 -13.41 5.81
C GLY A 124 15.31 -13.82 4.34
N SER A 125 14.31 -13.30 3.61
CA SER A 125 14.18 -13.54 2.18
C SER A 125 15.46 -13.10 1.45
N PRO A 126 15.97 -13.89 0.48
CA PRO A 126 17.16 -13.51 -0.27
C PRO A 126 16.92 -12.21 -1.04
N LEU A 127 17.97 -11.36 -1.14
CA LEU A 127 17.84 -10.12 -1.91
C LEU A 127 17.81 -10.36 -3.42
N GLY A 128 18.65 -11.26 -3.91
CA GLY A 128 18.86 -11.48 -5.35
C GLY A 128 19.52 -10.29 -6.06
N ASP A 129 19.69 -10.42 -7.38
CA ASP A 129 20.22 -9.38 -8.24
C ASP A 129 19.11 -8.44 -8.73
N TYR A 130 19.47 -7.26 -9.25
CA TYR A 130 18.54 -6.38 -9.93
C TYR A 130 18.19 -6.97 -11.30
N GLN A 131 16.91 -7.34 -11.51
CA GLN A 131 16.42 -7.92 -12.76
C GLN A 131 15.13 -7.20 -13.16
N TYR A 132 15.10 -6.67 -14.38
CA TYR A 132 14.02 -5.78 -14.84
C TYR A 132 13.10 -6.41 -15.89
N SER A 133 13.38 -7.65 -16.33
CA SER A 133 12.55 -8.42 -17.27
C SER A 133 12.82 -9.93 -17.14
N ASP A 134 12.02 -10.73 -17.85
CA ASP A 134 12.23 -12.18 -18.05
C ASP A 134 12.34 -12.98 -16.74
N TRP A 135 11.55 -12.61 -15.74
CA TRP A 135 11.55 -13.28 -14.44
C TRP A 135 11.02 -14.71 -14.53
N THR A 136 11.77 -15.63 -13.96
CA THR A 136 11.36 -17.00 -13.69
C THR A 136 10.77 -17.10 -12.27
N ASP A 137 10.08 -18.20 -11.96
CA ASP A 137 9.59 -18.46 -10.60
C ASP A 137 10.74 -18.52 -9.57
N GLU A 138 11.94 -18.94 -10.01
CA GLU A 138 13.13 -18.97 -9.14
C GLU A 138 13.62 -17.56 -8.82
N ASP A 139 13.62 -16.65 -9.78
CA ASP A 139 13.97 -15.25 -9.57
C ASP A 139 13.02 -14.59 -8.58
N LEU A 140 11.73 -14.90 -8.69
CA LEU A 140 10.68 -14.32 -7.85
C LEU A 140 10.70 -14.81 -6.38
N LYS A 141 11.56 -15.75 -6.04
CA LYS A 141 11.89 -16.09 -4.66
C LYS A 141 12.75 -15.04 -3.97
N ASN A 142 13.30 -14.09 -4.70
CA ASN A 142 14.23 -13.07 -4.24
C ASN A 142 13.54 -11.69 -4.23
N PHE A 143 13.87 -10.88 -3.23
CA PHE A 143 13.22 -9.58 -2.99
C PHE A 143 13.36 -8.60 -4.16
N ARG A 144 14.59 -8.39 -4.69
CA ARG A 144 14.83 -7.41 -5.77
C ARG A 144 14.13 -7.77 -7.07
N PRO A 145 14.25 -9.01 -7.62
CA PRO A 145 13.51 -9.40 -8.80
C PRO A 145 11.99 -9.31 -8.60
N ALA A 146 11.49 -9.73 -7.43
CA ALA A 146 10.07 -9.65 -7.12
C ALA A 146 9.57 -8.20 -7.02
N LEU A 147 10.32 -7.29 -6.42
CA LEU A 147 9.96 -5.87 -6.35
C LEU A 147 10.00 -5.20 -7.75
N CYS A 148 10.96 -5.58 -8.60
CA CYS A 148 10.99 -5.15 -10.00
C CYS A 148 9.75 -5.65 -10.76
N CYS A 149 9.45 -6.94 -10.65
CA CYS A 149 8.27 -7.55 -11.26
C CYS A 149 6.97 -6.90 -10.77
N LEU A 150 6.87 -6.63 -9.47
CA LEU A 150 5.72 -5.96 -8.86
C LEU A 150 5.45 -4.59 -9.50
N PHE A 151 6.47 -3.72 -9.58
CA PHE A 151 6.28 -2.38 -10.14
C PHE A 151 6.10 -2.39 -11.65
N ASP A 152 6.75 -3.27 -12.38
CA ASP A 152 6.49 -3.47 -13.80
C ASP A 152 5.02 -3.83 -14.05
N ARG A 153 4.51 -4.83 -13.33
CA ARG A 153 3.11 -5.27 -13.45
C ARG A 153 2.12 -4.19 -13.02
N LEU A 154 2.38 -3.48 -11.91
CA LEU A 154 1.54 -2.37 -11.47
C LEU A 154 1.47 -1.26 -12.51
N LYS A 155 2.60 -0.86 -13.09
CA LYS A 155 2.66 0.17 -14.15
C LYS A 155 1.93 -0.25 -15.42
N LYS A 156 2.03 -1.50 -15.83
CA LYS A 156 1.32 -2.04 -16.99
C LYS A 156 -0.19 -2.15 -16.75
N ARG A 157 -0.58 -2.60 -15.56
CA ARG A 157 -1.98 -2.84 -15.21
C ARG A 157 -2.74 -1.55 -14.89
N TYR A 158 -2.06 -0.57 -14.26
CA TYR A 158 -2.62 0.69 -13.81
C TYR A 158 -1.79 1.88 -14.34
N PRO A 159 -1.77 2.11 -15.67
CA PRO A 159 -0.85 3.06 -16.29
C PRO A 159 -1.08 4.52 -15.86
N ASN A 160 -2.30 4.85 -15.42
CA ASN A 160 -2.67 6.19 -14.99
C ASN A 160 -2.58 6.39 -13.46
N ALA A 161 -2.39 5.32 -12.68
CA ALA A 161 -2.32 5.43 -11.24
C ALA A 161 -0.97 6.00 -10.77
N LEU A 162 -1.02 6.86 -9.76
CA LEU A 162 0.17 7.25 -9.02
C LEU A 162 0.54 6.11 -8.06
N ILE A 163 1.79 5.67 -8.10
CA ILE A 163 2.26 4.57 -7.25
C ILE A 163 3.26 5.11 -6.23
N TYR A 164 3.02 4.78 -4.96
CA TYR A 164 3.88 5.11 -3.83
C TYR A 164 4.36 3.83 -3.15
N ASN A 165 5.67 3.74 -2.90
CA ASN A 165 6.28 2.69 -2.09
C ASN A 165 6.54 3.23 -0.69
N ILE A 166 5.83 2.70 0.30
CA ILE A 166 5.96 3.08 1.70
C ILE A 166 6.99 2.13 2.35
N GLU A 167 8.06 2.71 2.86
CA GLU A 167 9.16 1.99 3.48
C GLU A 167 9.09 2.13 4.99
N ASN A 168 8.97 0.99 5.69
CA ASN A 168 8.93 0.96 7.15
C ASN A 168 10.23 1.51 7.75
N THR A 169 10.17 1.91 9.01
CA THR A 169 11.37 2.15 9.83
C THR A 169 12.10 0.83 10.11
N GLU A 170 13.40 0.91 10.42
CA GLU A 170 14.19 -0.25 10.89
C GLU A 170 14.45 -1.34 9.81
N LEU A 171 14.21 -1.04 8.54
CA LEU A 171 14.70 -1.92 7.49
C LEU A 171 16.24 -1.87 7.44
N LYS A 172 16.86 -2.98 7.07
CA LYS A 172 18.30 -3.02 6.79
C LYS A 172 18.63 -2.14 5.59
N ASN A 173 19.82 -1.57 5.57
CA ASN A 173 20.25 -0.62 4.53
C ASN A 173 20.09 -1.19 3.11
N GLU A 174 20.41 -2.47 2.92
CA GLU A 174 20.29 -3.12 1.61
C GLU A 174 18.86 -3.17 1.08
N PHE A 175 17.83 -3.16 1.96
CA PHE A 175 16.43 -3.04 1.54
C PHE A 175 16.10 -1.62 1.10
N TYR A 176 16.53 -0.60 1.85
CA TYR A 176 16.35 0.81 1.45
C TYR A 176 17.04 1.14 0.13
N GLU A 177 18.29 0.66 -0.06
CA GLU A 177 19.04 0.81 -1.30
C GLU A 177 18.32 0.12 -2.48
N SER A 178 17.78 -1.08 -2.24
CA SER A 178 17.01 -1.81 -3.25
C SER A 178 15.75 -1.04 -3.66
N CYS A 179 15.00 -0.53 -2.68
CA CYS A 179 13.81 0.30 -2.95
C CYS A 179 14.21 1.59 -3.71
N GLU A 180 15.31 2.23 -3.35
CA GLU A 180 15.79 3.45 -4.04
C GLU A 180 16.07 3.21 -5.52
N VAL A 181 16.88 2.19 -5.81
CA VAL A 181 17.27 1.84 -7.18
C VAL A 181 16.04 1.46 -8.01
N ILE A 182 15.19 0.56 -7.48
CA ILE A 182 14.04 0.01 -8.20
C ILE A 182 12.94 1.07 -8.38
N CYS A 183 12.60 1.83 -7.35
CA CYS A 183 11.61 2.91 -7.44
C CYS A 183 12.04 4.00 -8.44
N LYS A 184 13.32 4.34 -8.47
CA LYS A 184 13.87 5.28 -9.46
C LYS A 184 13.70 4.76 -10.88
N HIS A 185 13.98 3.46 -11.13
CA HIS A 185 13.83 2.84 -12.43
C HIS A 185 12.39 2.90 -12.96
N TYR A 186 11.41 2.58 -12.10
CA TYR A 186 9.99 2.56 -12.49
C TYR A 186 9.24 3.89 -12.32
N GLY A 187 9.90 4.93 -11.83
CA GLY A 187 9.25 6.22 -11.54
C GLY A 187 8.19 6.10 -10.42
N VAL A 188 8.43 5.24 -9.45
CA VAL A 188 7.61 5.08 -8.24
C VAL A 188 8.09 6.05 -7.17
N THR A 189 7.15 6.72 -6.49
CA THR A 189 7.50 7.66 -5.43
C THR A 189 7.72 6.92 -4.11
N ARG A 190 8.85 7.17 -3.46
CA ARG A 190 9.17 6.60 -2.15
C ARG A 190 8.60 7.45 -1.03
N VAL A 191 8.08 6.78 0.01
CA VAL A 191 7.73 7.37 1.31
C VAL A 191 8.52 6.63 2.37
N ARG A 192 9.66 7.18 2.78
CA ARG A 192 10.50 6.59 3.82
C ARG A 192 10.02 7.08 5.19
N LEU A 193 9.42 6.17 5.96
CA LEU A 193 8.90 6.47 7.28
C LEU A 193 10.02 6.68 8.32
N HIS A 194 9.73 7.50 9.32
CA HIS A 194 10.62 7.75 10.46
C HIS A 194 9.82 7.93 11.74
N HIS A 195 10.39 7.56 12.88
CA HIS A 195 9.81 7.75 14.21
C HIS A 195 8.38 7.19 14.36
N ILE A 196 8.19 5.93 13.97
CA ILE A 196 6.91 5.24 14.10
C ILE A 196 6.86 4.51 15.45
N SER A 197 5.93 4.92 16.31
CA SER A 197 5.65 4.23 17.58
C SER A 197 5.05 2.87 17.32
N LYS A 198 5.56 1.84 18.01
CA LYS A 198 5.16 0.44 17.82
C LYS A 198 4.87 -0.26 19.15
N GLN A 199 3.95 -1.20 19.11
CA GLN A 199 3.64 -2.16 20.15
C GLN A 199 3.72 -3.56 19.54
N LEU A 200 4.49 -4.46 20.15
CA LEU A 200 4.72 -5.82 19.64
C LEU A 200 5.13 -5.85 18.15
N GLY A 201 6.04 -4.94 17.76
CA GLY A 201 6.55 -4.85 16.39
C GLY A 201 5.61 -4.20 15.37
N HIS A 202 4.37 -3.86 15.76
CA HIS A 202 3.37 -3.26 14.88
C HIS A 202 3.03 -1.82 15.31
N PRO A 203 2.66 -0.92 14.39
CA PRO A 203 2.31 0.46 14.72
C PRO A 203 1.22 0.54 15.81
N SER A 204 1.44 1.40 16.81
CA SER A 204 0.43 1.83 17.78
C SER A 204 -0.50 2.87 17.14
N ILE A 205 -1.54 3.34 17.86
CA ILE A 205 -2.40 4.45 17.42
C ILE A 205 -1.56 5.67 17.02
N ASP A 206 -0.55 6.03 17.82
CA ASP A 206 0.35 7.13 17.51
C ASP A 206 1.20 6.85 16.27
N GLY A 207 1.69 5.61 16.14
CA GLY A 207 2.41 5.15 14.96
C GLY A 207 1.56 5.21 13.69
N MET A 208 0.31 4.75 13.77
CA MET A 208 -0.64 4.84 12.66
C MET A 208 -0.91 6.29 12.24
N SER A 209 -1.07 7.20 13.21
CA SER A 209 -1.24 8.63 12.94
C SER A 209 0.00 9.23 12.27
N ALA A 210 1.20 8.85 12.71
CA ALA A 210 2.45 9.30 12.12
C ALA A 210 2.63 8.80 10.69
N ILE A 211 2.25 7.54 10.40
CA ILE A 211 2.28 6.98 9.03
C ILE A 211 1.34 7.78 8.12
N ALA A 212 0.07 7.97 8.53
CA ALA A 212 -0.92 8.71 7.74
C ALA A 212 -0.41 10.10 7.34
N ARG A 213 0.12 10.85 8.30
CA ARG A 213 0.67 12.18 8.09
C ARG A 213 1.86 12.16 7.12
N GLN A 214 2.86 11.28 7.35
CA GLN A 214 4.05 11.22 6.51
C GLN A 214 3.74 10.79 5.07
N VAL A 215 2.78 9.88 4.87
CA VAL A 215 2.29 9.51 3.54
C VAL A 215 1.62 10.71 2.88
N TRP A 216 0.77 11.46 3.60
CA TRP A 216 0.11 12.65 3.06
C TRP A 216 1.08 13.78 2.72
N GLU A 217 2.10 14.03 3.53
CA GLU A 217 3.15 15.02 3.24
C GLU A 217 3.81 14.81 1.88
N VAL A 218 3.95 13.53 1.44
CA VAL A 218 4.55 13.20 0.15
C VAL A 218 3.52 13.21 -0.99
N MET A 219 2.32 12.68 -0.76
CA MET A 219 1.35 12.49 -1.83
C MET A 219 0.40 13.68 -2.06
N GLY A 220 0.09 14.44 -1.00
CA GLY A 220 -0.95 15.48 -1.02
C GLY A 220 -0.69 16.58 -2.04
N SER A 221 0.56 17.03 -2.20
CA SER A 221 0.94 18.02 -3.19
C SER A 221 0.66 17.60 -4.64
N ARG A 222 0.78 16.30 -4.94
CA ARG A 222 0.51 15.76 -6.29
C ARG A 222 -0.97 15.61 -6.56
N ILE A 223 -1.75 15.24 -5.53
CA ILE A 223 -3.21 15.13 -5.63
C ILE A 223 -3.83 16.51 -5.80
N SER A 224 -3.45 17.48 -4.95
CA SER A 224 -3.95 18.86 -5.00
C SER A 224 -3.57 19.58 -6.30
N ALA A 225 -2.49 19.20 -6.96
CA ALA A 225 -2.07 19.76 -8.25
C ALA A 225 -2.85 19.19 -9.45
N GLY A 226 -3.89 18.37 -9.24
CA GLY A 226 -4.70 17.77 -10.29
C GLY A 226 -3.92 16.80 -11.20
N LYS A 227 -2.86 16.17 -10.71
CA LYS A 227 -2.05 15.20 -11.47
C LYS A 227 -2.64 13.78 -11.47
N VAL A 228 -3.83 13.64 -10.90
CA VAL A 228 -4.64 12.43 -10.93
C VAL A 228 -5.73 12.66 -11.98
N TYR A 229 -5.64 12.01 -13.14
CA TYR A 229 -6.60 12.11 -14.24
C TYR A 229 -7.26 10.76 -14.52
#